data_50ded5b74e6983d82e74659515683077
#
_entry.id   50ded5b74e6983d82e74659515683077
#
_cell.length_a   1.000
_cell.length_b   1.000
_cell.length_c   1.000
_cell.angle_alpha   90.00
_cell.angle_beta   90.00
_cell.angle_gamma   90.00
#
_symmetry.space_group_name_H-M   'P 1'
#
loop_
_entity.id
_entity.type
_entity.pdbx_description
1 polymer ?
#
loop_
_entity_poly.entity_id
_entity_poly.type
_entity_poly.pdbx_seq_one_letter_code
_entity_poly.pdbx_strand_id
1 'polypeptide(L)'
;SAMQLPSYQNISPYEEDGIIYPAETSATYIRYGEPRIVKKTDLRALGGIIISPLKNLKITGEYTYNRVTNYNRMYVNQYKYIGMNFTGVLNNTENTRYALTQGFTNYNAINIFANYDFSIGNHHISAMGGFNQEENHAESQWTERKDVLLSNLPSISGATGTTTATDTFNEYALRGLFYRVNYSYKDRYMLEANGRYDGTSRFPKNNRFGFFPSFSAGWRISEEPFMTATRDVLSNFKFRASWGSIGNQIILLADGSPDNYPYIPEMAPGLTNWLVDGQRPTTLSTPPMVSSAFTWEKVYTLDFGVDFGFFDNRLNGTFDWYRRDTKGMLAPGMDLPWVVGVAAAKQNAANLKTYGWELELNWRDRIKDFNYRIGFNLYDSQSEITKFNNETNLLGTYRKGQKIGEIWGYVTDRFYREDDFNADGTLKEGIPIPKGVGKVYPGDILYKNFDDDASTIWSGKGTADDPGDQRIIGNSTPRFHYGINAGLSWKGFDLSVFLRGVGKRDFWRTDQIAWPTGTWGSLFKE
;
A
#
# COMPACT_ATOMS: atom_id res chain seq x y z
N SER A 1 -17.77 15.36 1.79
CA SER A 1 -17.60 16.81 1.85
C SER A 1 -18.79 17.54 2.51
N ALA A 2 -20.05 17.08 2.38
CA ALA A 2 -21.17 17.68 3.12
C ALA A 2 -21.02 17.56 4.66
N MET A 3 -20.34 16.52 5.14
CA MET A 3 -20.00 16.35 6.55
C MET A 3 -18.86 17.25 7.05
N GLN A 4 -18.19 17.98 6.16
CA GLN A 4 -17.07 18.86 6.53
C GLN A 4 -17.47 20.31 6.71
N LEU A 5 -18.75 20.66 6.45
CA LEU A 5 -19.24 22.00 6.64
C LEU A 5 -19.54 22.24 8.13
N PRO A 6 -18.95 23.28 8.75
CA PRO A 6 -19.29 23.66 10.11
C PRO A 6 -20.79 23.94 10.26
N SER A 7 -21.38 23.60 11.40
CA SER A 7 -22.82 23.78 11.66
C SER A 7 -23.29 25.25 11.64
N TYR A 8 -22.35 26.19 11.76
CA TYR A 8 -22.60 27.64 11.69
C TYR A 8 -22.46 28.21 10.27
N GLN A 9 -22.13 27.39 9.28
CA GLN A 9 -21.93 27.84 7.91
C GLN A 9 -23.28 28.08 7.24
N ASN A 10 -23.47 29.24 6.68
CA ASN A 10 -24.68 29.53 5.91
C ASN A 10 -24.62 28.81 4.57
N ILE A 11 -25.60 27.96 4.32
CA ILE A 11 -25.79 27.22 3.06
C ILE A 11 -26.94 27.83 2.22
N SER A 12 -27.50 28.95 2.65
CA SER A 12 -28.60 29.61 1.93
C SER A 12 -28.07 30.40 0.74
N PRO A 13 -28.79 30.42 -0.39
CA PRO A 13 -28.50 31.32 -1.48
C PRO A 13 -28.58 32.79 -1.03
N TYR A 14 -27.82 33.65 -1.68
CA TYR A 14 -27.81 35.08 -1.44
C TYR A 14 -28.37 35.80 -2.66
N GLU A 15 -29.25 36.80 -2.45
CA GLU A 15 -29.84 37.62 -3.51
C GLU A 15 -29.27 39.03 -3.47
N GLU A 16 -28.80 39.53 -4.62
CA GLU A 16 -28.30 40.88 -4.81
C GLU A 16 -28.76 41.35 -6.20
N ASP A 17 -29.39 42.52 -6.27
CA ASP A 17 -29.93 43.12 -7.51
C ASP A 17 -30.84 42.17 -8.33
N GLY A 18 -31.63 41.34 -7.65
CA GLY A 18 -32.50 40.35 -8.30
C GLY A 18 -31.79 39.12 -8.83
N ILE A 19 -30.50 38.96 -8.57
CA ILE A 19 -29.72 37.79 -8.95
C ILE A 19 -29.50 36.91 -7.71
N ILE A 20 -29.85 35.63 -7.83
CA ILE A 20 -29.66 34.66 -6.78
C ILE A 20 -28.31 33.95 -6.97
N TYR A 21 -27.41 34.16 -6.04
CA TYR A 21 -26.10 33.50 -6.00
C TYR A 21 -26.17 32.25 -5.09
N PRO A 22 -25.77 31.06 -5.58
CA PRO A 22 -25.74 29.88 -4.75
C PRO A 22 -24.66 30.00 -3.67
N ALA A 23 -24.88 29.39 -2.50
CA ALA A 23 -23.86 29.30 -1.47
C ALA A 23 -22.73 28.33 -1.90
N GLU A 24 -21.53 28.52 -1.35
CA GLU A 24 -20.38 27.64 -1.57
C GLU A 24 -20.62 26.26 -0.94
N THR A 25 -21.21 25.34 -1.68
CA THR A 25 -21.52 23.98 -1.24
C THR A 25 -21.11 22.95 -2.28
N SER A 26 -20.98 21.70 -1.88
CA SER A 26 -20.75 20.58 -2.81
C SER A 26 -21.89 20.48 -3.86
N ALA A 27 -23.11 20.79 -3.47
CA ALA A 27 -24.25 20.80 -4.39
C ALA A 27 -24.09 21.90 -5.47
N THR A 28 -23.57 23.06 -5.12
CA THR A 28 -23.26 24.15 -6.05
C THR A 28 -22.23 23.73 -7.08
N TYR A 29 -21.14 23.10 -6.64
CA TYR A 29 -20.10 22.56 -7.55
C TYR A 29 -20.65 21.51 -8.50
N ILE A 30 -21.55 20.64 -8.04
CA ILE A 30 -22.18 19.61 -8.88
C ILE A 30 -23.18 20.26 -9.88
N ARG A 31 -23.93 21.25 -9.46
CA ARG A 31 -25.00 21.86 -10.27
C ARG A 31 -24.48 22.81 -11.35
N TYR A 32 -23.45 23.59 -11.01
CA TYR A 32 -22.92 24.65 -11.90
C TYR A 32 -21.57 24.27 -12.53
N GLY A 33 -20.91 23.24 -12.04
CA GLY A 33 -19.72 22.70 -12.64
C GLY A 33 -20.01 21.84 -13.87
N GLU A 34 -19.08 21.83 -14.80
CA GLU A 34 -19.18 21.00 -15.99
C GLU A 34 -18.65 19.58 -15.73
N PRO A 35 -19.28 18.55 -16.31
CA PRO A 35 -18.82 17.18 -16.11
C PRO A 35 -17.47 16.93 -16.79
N ARG A 36 -16.58 16.31 -16.06
CA ARG A 36 -15.35 15.75 -16.62
C ARG A 36 -15.71 14.46 -17.37
N ILE A 37 -15.35 14.39 -18.65
CA ILE A 37 -15.59 13.19 -19.47
C ILE A 37 -14.32 12.36 -19.51
N VAL A 38 -14.39 11.17 -18.96
CA VAL A 38 -13.30 10.19 -19.00
C VAL A 38 -13.75 8.97 -19.79
N LYS A 39 -13.04 8.67 -20.87
CA LYS A 39 -13.25 7.45 -21.66
C LYS A 39 -11.98 6.62 -21.61
N LYS A 40 -12.13 5.37 -21.26
CA LYS A 40 -11.06 4.39 -21.26
C LYS A 40 -11.49 3.21 -22.14
N THR A 41 -10.68 2.87 -23.12
CA THR A 41 -10.87 1.67 -23.93
C THR A 41 -9.72 0.71 -23.65
N ASP A 42 -10.04 -0.52 -23.33
CA ASP A 42 -9.07 -1.58 -23.05
C ASP A 42 -9.33 -2.71 -24.05
N LEU A 43 -8.39 -2.94 -24.96
CA LEU A 43 -8.41 -4.02 -25.92
C LEU A 43 -7.31 -5.01 -25.58
N ARG A 44 -7.71 -6.24 -25.25
CA ARG A 44 -6.77 -7.33 -24.98
C ARG A 44 -7.00 -8.48 -25.95
N ALA A 45 -5.93 -8.94 -26.56
CA ALA A 45 -5.90 -10.12 -27.40
C ALA A 45 -4.84 -11.09 -26.87
N LEU A 46 -5.20 -12.37 -26.76
CA LEU A 46 -4.30 -13.46 -26.39
C LEU A 46 -4.43 -14.56 -27.44
N GLY A 47 -3.30 -14.98 -27.98
CA GLY A 47 -3.20 -16.12 -28.88
C GLY A 47 -2.21 -17.14 -28.34
N GLY A 48 -2.51 -18.42 -28.47
CA GLY A 48 -1.62 -19.47 -28.01
C GLY A 48 -1.59 -20.66 -28.95
N ILE A 49 -0.43 -21.33 -28.97
CA ILE A 49 -0.18 -22.56 -29.73
C ILE A 49 0.34 -23.61 -28.74
N ILE A 50 -0.26 -24.79 -28.77
CA ILE A 50 0.19 -25.95 -28.01
C ILE A 50 0.59 -27.05 -28.99
N ILE A 51 1.83 -27.52 -28.86
CA ILE A 51 2.39 -28.60 -29.67
C ILE A 51 2.73 -29.77 -28.73
N SER A 52 2.31 -30.97 -29.07
CA SER A 52 2.61 -32.20 -28.33
C SER A 52 3.42 -33.15 -29.20
N PRO A 53 4.75 -32.91 -29.35
CA PRO A 53 5.58 -33.71 -30.25
C PRO A 53 5.83 -35.12 -29.74
N LEU A 54 5.71 -35.35 -28.43
CA LEU A 54 5.81 -36.64 -27.76
C LEU A 54 4.64 -36.81 -26.78
N LYS A 55 4.32 -38.04 -26.42
CA LYS A 55 3.17 -38.39 -25.56
C LYS A 55 3.11 -37.59 -24.25
N ASN A 56 4.25 -37.29 -23.67
CA ASN A 56 4.35 -36.65 -22.33
C ASN A 56 4.94 -35.22 -22.41
N LEU A 57 5.23 -34.71 -23.60
CA LEU A 57 5.83 -33.39 -23.82
C LEU A 57 4.82 -32.45 -24.44
N LYS A 58 4.58 -31.33 -23.77
CA LYS A 58 3.79 -30.20 -24.29
C LYS A 58 4.65 -28.95 -24.36
N ILE A 59 4.69 -28.34 -25.52
CA ILE A 59 5.34 -27.05 -25.73
C ILE A 59 4.23 -26.03 -25.99
N THR A 60 4.21 -24.98 -25.17
CA THR A 60 3.21 -23.91 -25.25
C THR A 60 3.90 -22.60 -25.60
N GLY A 61 3.38 -21.93 -26.60
CA GLY A 61 3.75 -20.54 -26.94
C GLY A 61 2.52 -19.66 -26.85
N GLU A 62 2.63 -18.56 -26.11
CA GLU A 62 1.55 -17.59 -25.90
C GLU A 62 2.04 -16.19 -26.20
N TYR A 63 1.19 -15.41 -26.86
CA TYR A 63 1.41 -13.99 -27.06
C TYR A 63 0.20 -13.20 -26.59
N THR A 64 0.46 -12.20 -25.76
CA THR A 64 -0.56 -11.27 -25.26
C THR A 64 -0.26 -9.88 -25.77
N TYR A 65 -1.26 -9.25 -26.38
CA TYR A 65 -1.27 -7.84 -26.71
C TYR A 65 -2.37 -7.15 -25.91
N ASN A 66 -2.04 -6.04 -25.25
CA ASN A 66 -3.03 -5.20 -24.60
C ASN A 66 -2.79 -3.73 -24.96
N ARG A 67 -3.82 -3.05 -25.46
CA ARG A 67 -3.83 -1.62 -25.71
C ARG A 67 -4.90 -0.93 -24.90
N VAL A 68 -4.47 -0.03 -24.03
CA VAL A 68 -5.35 0.85 -23.27
C VAL A 68 -5.25 2.26 -23.87
N THR A 69 -6.37 2.84 -24.28
CA THR A 69 -6.43 4.24 -24.68
C THR A 69 -7.25 5.04 -23.68
N ASN A 70 -6.71 6.19 -23.28
CA ASN A 70 -7.33 7.10 -22.33
C ASN A 70 -7.66 8.41 -23.05
N TYR A 71 -8.88 8.88 -22.85
CA TYR A 71 -9.34 10.17 -23.28
C TYR A 71 -10.02 10.86 -22.10
N ASN A 72 -9.51 12.02 -21.72
CA ASN A 72 -10.05 12.80 -20.63
C ASN A 72 -10.23 14.24 -21.10
N ARG A 73 -11.48 14.69 -21.06
CA ARG A 73 -11.87 16.06 -21.40
C ARG A 73 -12.41 16.75 -20.16
N MET A 74 -11.90 17.92 -19.88
CA MET A 74 -12.33 18.76 -18.79
C MET A 74 -12.59 20.18 -19.33
N TYR A 75 -13.75 20.70 -19.02
CA TYR A 75 -14.07 22.11 -19.17
C TYR A 75 -14.38 22.67 -17.79
N VAL A 76 -13.80 23.80 -17.45
CA VAL A 76 -14.09 24.55 -16.25
C VAL A 76 -14.74 25.85 -16.68
N ASN A 77 -16.06 25.91 -16.48
CA ASN A 77 -16.83 27.13 -16.68
C ASN A 77 -16.67 28.09 -15.51
N GLN A 78 -16.94 29.35 -15.73
CA GLN A 78 -17.02 30.37 -14.67
C GLN A 78 -18.46 30.51 -14.20
N TYR A 79 -18.67 30.47 -12.91
CA TYR A 79 -19.92 30.79 -12.26
C TYR A 79 -19.67 31.57 -10.96
N LYS A 80 -20.64 32.33 -10.53
CA LYS A 80 -20.57 33.13 -9.31
C LYS A 80 -21.26 32.41 -8.15
N TYR A 81 -20.72 32.59 -6.96
CA TYR A 81 -21.28 32.04 -5.73
C TYR A 81 -20.97 32.96 -4.54
N ILE A 82 -21.72 32.84 -3.44
CA ILE A 82 -21.40 33.52 -2.20
C ILE A 82 -20.45 32.65 -1.37
N GLY A 83 -19.30 33.21 -0.98
CA GLY A 83 -18.31 32.53 -0.15
C GLY A 83 -18.82 32.24 1.25
N MET A 84 -18.24 31.23 1.87
CA MET A 84 -18.61 30.71 3.21
C MET A 84 -18.63 31.79 4.32
N ASN A 85 -17.80 32.80 4.20
CA ASN A 85 -17.65 33.87 5.21
C ASN A 85 -18.41 35.15 4.86
N PHE A 86 -19.37 35.14 3.92
CA PHE A 86 -20.11 36.31 3.46
C PHE A 86 -19.23 37.50 3.01
N THR A 87 -18.06 37.23 2.49
CA THR A 87 -17.11 38.26 2.04
C THR A 87 -17.49 38.90 0.70
N GLY A 88 -18.63 38.49 0.12
CA GLY A 88 -19.13 38.96 -1.15
C GLY A 88 -19.28 37.84 -2.18
N VAL A 89 -19.74 38.23 -3.37
CA VAL A 89 -19.89 37.31 -4.50
C VAL A 89 -18.52 37.01 -5.10
N LEU A 90 -18.20 35.73 -5.19
CA LEU A 90 -16.94 35.23 -5.71
C LEU A 90 -17.14 34.46 -7.02
N ASN A 91 -16.10 34.40 -7.84
CA ASN A 91 -16.04 33.48 -8.97
C ASN A 91 -15.34 32.18 -8.54
N ASN A 92 -15.82 31.03 -9.03
CA ASN A 92 -15.20 29.73 -8.78
C ASN A 92 -13.78 29.59 -9.41
N THR A 93 -13.49 30.40 -10.42
CA THR A 93 -12.20 30.46 -11.11
C THR A 93 -12.01 31.86 -11.72
N GLU A 94 -10.78 32.30 -11.85
CA GLU A 94 -10.43 33.54 -12.54
C GLU A 94 -10.72 33.45 -14.03
N ASN A 95 -10.42 32.29 -14.63
CA ASN A 95 -10.52 32.05 -16.06
C ASN A 95 -11.25 30.73 -16.35
N THR A 96 -12.11 30.74 -17.37
CA THR A 96 -12.59 29.52 -17.99
C THR A 96 -11.39 28.76 -18.60
N ARG A 97 -11.44 27.43 -18.63
CA ARG A 97 -10.38 26.63 -19.23
C ARG A 97 -10.92 25.34 -19.83
N TYR A 98 -10.32 24.94 -20.92
CA TYR A 98 -10.55 23.66 -21.55
C TYR A 98 -9.28 22.85 -21.59
N ALA A 99 -9.33 21.62 -21.04
CA ALA A 99 -8.19 20.73 -21.02
C ALA A 99 -8.54 19.37 -21.66
N LEU A 100 -7.58 18.83 -22.36
CA LEU A 100 -7.66 17.55 -23.03
C LEU A 100 -6.43 16.72 -22.66
N THR A 101 -6.67 15.50 -22.18
CA THR A 101 -5.61 14.50 -22.02
C THR A 101 -5.90 13.33 -22.93
N GLN A 102 -4.93 12.97 -23.74
CA GLN A 102 -4.99 11.79 -24.61
C GLN A 102 -3.75 10.94 -24.37
N GLY A 103 -3.92 9.65 -24.31
CA GLY A 103 -2.79 8.77 -24.14
C GLY A 103 -3.14 7.32 -24.44
N PHE A 104 -2.10 6.54 -24.56
CA PHE A 104 -2.21 5.09 -24.74
C PHE A 104 -1.14 4.36 -23.95
N THR A 105 -1.44 3.11 -23.66
CA THR A 105 -0.49 2.15 -23.11
C THR A 105 -0.55 0.89 -23.96
N ASN A 106 0.58 0.46 -24.49
CA ASN A 106 0.73 -0.81 -25.20
C ASN A 106 1.53 -1.77 -24.33
N TYR A 107 0.98 -2.94 -24.09
CA TYR A 107 1.64 -4.03 -23.40
C TYR A 107 1.73 -5.24 -24.31
N ASN A 108 2.92 -5.81 -24.40
CA ASN A 108 3.21 -7.03 -25.16
C ASN A 108 3.85 -8.04 -24.22
N ALA A 109 3.43 -9.30 -24.29
CA ALA A 109 4.07 -10.38 -23.55
C ALA A 109 4.16 -11.65 -24.39
N ILE A 110 5.31 -12.31 -24.31
CA ILE A 110 5.57 -13.62 -24.90
C ILE A 110 5.93 -14.58 -23.78
N ASN A 111 5.25 -15.73 -23.75
CA ASN A 111 5.58 -16.88 -22.91
C ASN A 111 5.84 -18.09 -23.80
N ILE A 112 6.98 -18.75 -23.63
CA ILE A 112 7.29 -20.01 -24.30
C ILE A 112 7.78 -20.98 -23.24
N PHE A 113 7.11 -22.12 -23.07
CA PHE A 113 7.48 -23.10 -22.07
C PHE A 113 7.17 -24.52 -22.50
N ALA A 114 7.94 -25.46 -21.98
CA ALA A 114 7.77 -26.88 -22.19
C ALA A 114 7.49 -27.57 -20.86
N ASN A 115 6.52 -28.47 -20.85
CA ASN A 115 6.19 -29.35 -19.74
C ASN A 115 6.46 -30.80 -20.18
N TYR A 116 7.12 -31.57 -19.32
CA TYR A 116 7.35 -32.99 -19.50
C TYR A 116 6.95 -33.75 -18.25
N ASP A 117 5.94 -34.63 -18.38
CA ASP A 117 5.39 -35.40 -17.29
C ASP A 117 5.65 -36.89 -17.53
N PHE A 118 6.24 -37.59 -16.59
CA PHE A 118 6.45 -39.02 -16.69
C PHE A 118 6.38 -39.74 -15.35
N SER A 119 6.02 -41.01 -15.40
CA SER A 119 5.93 -41.88 -14.24
C SER A 119 6.71 -43.17 -14.49
N ILE A 120 7.50 -43.62 -13.51
CA ILE A 120 8.22 -44.87 -13.52
C ILE A 120 7.90 -45.61 -12.22
N GLY A 121 7.05 -46.63 -12.29
CA GLY A 121 6.55 -47.32 -11.12
C GLY A 121 5.82 -46.36 -10.18
N ASN A 122 6.31 -46.21 -8.96
CA ASN A 122 5.74 -45.30 -7.95
C ASN A 122 6.35 -43.89 -7.97
N HIS A 123 7.21 -43.58 -8.91
CA HIS A 123 7.84 -42.27 -9.07
C HIS A 123 7.11 -41.46 -10.11
N HIS A 124 6.70 -40.27 -9.75
CA HIS A 124 6.10 -39.30 -10.69
C HIS A 124 6.98 -38.04 -10.73
N ILE A 125 7.33 -37.61 -11.93
CA ILE A 125 8.17 -36.43 -12.18
C ILE A 125 7.45 -35.54 -13.19
N SER A 126 7.32 -34.27 -12.85
CA SER A 126 6.87 -33.20 -13.75
C SER A 126 7.94 -32.12 -13.83
N ALA A 127 8.45 -31.87 -15.02
CA ALA A 127 9.46 -30.87 -15.27
C ALA A 127 8.94 -29.80 -16.24
N MET A 128 9.18 -28.54 -15.92
CA MET A 128 8.82 -27.39 -16.76
C MET A 128 10.04 -26.48 -16.90
N GLY A 129 10.26 -25.96 -18.08
CA GLY A 129 11.23 -24.89 -18.35
C GLY A 129 10.69 -23.93 -19.38
N GLY A 130 11.00 -22.66 -19.21
CA GLY A 130 10.45 -21.67 -20.12
C GLY A 130 11.13 -20.31 -20.07
N PHE A 131 10.67 -19.47 -20.99
CA PHE A 131 11.10 -18.09 -21.21
C PHE A 131 9.88 -17.18 -21.20
N ASN A 132 10.00 -16.04 -20.54
CA ASN A 132 9.04 -14.96 -20.56
C ASN A 132 9.71 -13.65 -20.95
N GLN A 133 9.05 -12.85 -21.76
CA GLN A 133 9.42 -11.46 -21.99
C GLN A 133 8.17 -10.62 -22.04
N GLU A 134 8.20 -9.48 -21.37
CA GLU A 134 7.14 -8.47 -21.45
C GLU A 134 7.74 -7.09 -21.59
N GLU A 135 6.98 -6.23 -22.25
CA GLU A 135 7.29 -4.82 -22.43
C GLU A 135 6.01 -3.99 -22.30
N ASN A 136 6.18 -2.80 -21.77
CA ASN A 136 5.11 -1.82 -21.65
C ASN A 136 5.62 -0.48 -22.15
N HIS A 137 4.82 0.16 -22.98
CA HIS A 137 5.09 1.49 -23.54
C HIS A 137 3.85 2.35 -23.35
N ALA A 138 3.98 3.47 -22.66
CA ALA A 138 2.91 4.39 -22.38
C ALA A 138 3.29 5.82 -22.78
N GLU A 139 2.39 6.47 -23.49
CA GLU A 139 2.49 7.89 -23.84
C GLU A 139 1.21 8.61 -23.46
N SER A 140 1.34 9.85 -23.02
CA SER A 140 0.22 10.72 -22.72
C SER A 140 0.56 12.17 -23.04
N GLN A 141 -0.37 12.88 -23.66
CA GLN A 141 -0.32 14.32 -23.89
C GLN A 141 -1.43 15.01 -23.13
N TRP A 142 -1.10 16.10 -22.49
CA TRP A 142 -2.07 17.01 -21.88
C TRP A 142 -1.91 18.39 -22.47
N THR A 143 -3.05 18.99 -22.84
CA THR A 143 -3.12 20.35 -23.37
C THR A 143 -4.24 21.09 -22.67
N GLU A 144 -3.97 22.29 -22.19
CA GLU A 144 -4.95 23.22 -21.61
C GLU A 144 -4.85 24.57 -22.28
N ARG A 145 -6.00 25.20 -22.50
CA ARG A 145 -6.08 26.61 -22.91
C ARG A 145 -7.12 27.34 -22.09
N LYS A 146 -6.75 28.53 -21.64
CA LYS A 146 -7.60 29.41 -20.83
C LYS A 146 -8.46 30.32 -21.72
N ASP A 147 -9.45 30.99 -21.09
CA ASP A 147 -10.33 31.99 -21.71
C ASP A 147 -11.12 31.43 -22.89
N VAL A 148 -11.96 30.45 -22.60
CA VAL A 148 -12.88 29.83 -23.56
C VAL A 148 -13.99 30.80 -23.90
N LEU A 149 -14.14 31.14 -25.18
CA LEU A 149 -15.12 32.15 -25.66
C LEU A 149 -16.55 31.63 -25.66
N LEU A 150 -16.77 30.38 -26.03
CA LEU A 150 -18.10 29.78 -26.17
C LEU A 150 -18.28 28.65 -25.15
N SER A 151 -19.06 28.91 -24.11
CA SER A 151 -19.33 27.93 -23.05
C SER A 151 -20.14 26.73 -23.55
N ASN A 152 -20.98 26.89 -24.56
CA ASN A 152 -21.77 25.82 -25.15
C ASN A 152 -20.98 24.94 -26.15
N LEU A 153 -19.81 25.39 -26.61
CA LEU A 153 -18.93 24.67 -27.51
C LEU A 153 -17.45 24.81 -27.09
N PRO A 154 -17.08 24.34 -25.88
CA PRO A 154 -15.76 24.53 -25.37
C PRO A 154 -14.73 23.71 -26.16
N SER A 155 -13.65 24.36 -26.59
CA SER A 155 -12.56 23.73 -27.36
C SER A 155 -11.23 24.46 -27.18
N ILE A 156 -10.11 23.79 -27.47
CA ILE A 156 -8.78 24.43 -27.45
C ILE A 156 -8.70 25.57 -28.48
N SER A 157 -9.25 25.37 -29.68
CA SER A 157 -9.25 26.38 -30.74
C SER A 157 -10.20 27.55 -30.47
N GLY A 158 -11.27 27.31 -29.68
CA GLY A 158 -12.25 28.32 -29.26
C GLY A 158 -11.87 29.10 -28.01
N ALA A 159 -10.63 28.99 -27.55
CA ALA A 159 -10.10 29.72 -26.40
C ALA A 159 -9.03 30.72 -26.88
N THR A 160 -8.84 31.82 -26.16
CA THR A 160 -7.93 32.93 -26.53
C THR A 160 -6.75 33.10 -25.57
N GLY A 161 -6.85 32.54 -24.37
CA GLY A 161 -5.85 32.70 -23.33
C GLY A 161 -4.62 31.83 -23.50
N THR A 162 -3.82 31.74 -22.45
CA THR A 162 -2.56 30.99 -22.41
C THR A 162 -2.78 29.52 -22.69
N THR A 163 -1.94 28.95 -23.56
CA THR A 163 -1.88 27.52 -23.83
C THR A 163 -0.75 26.90 -23.02
N THR A 164 -1.05 25.80 -22.35
CA THR A 164 -0.05 24.96 -21.68
C THR A 164 -0.17 23.56 -22.26
N ALA A 165 0.96 22.95 -22.62
CA ALA A 165 1.01 21.58 -23.11
C ALA A 165 2.17 20.85 -22.45
N THR A 166 1.96 19.59 -22.13
CA THR A 166 2.97 18.67 -21.62
C THR A 166 2.75 17.28 -22.20
N ASP A 167 3.80 16.50 -22.28
CA ASP A 167 3.74 15.09 -22.60
C ASP A 167 4.47 14.28 -21.55
N THR A 168 4.15 13.00 -21.51
CA THR A 168 4.81 12.02 -20.67
C THR A 168 5.07 10.76 -21.47
N PHE A 169 6.23 10.19 -21.24
CA PHE A 169 6.68 8.96 -21.86
C PHE A 169 7.16 8.02 -20.76
N ASN A 170 6.74 6.77 -20.80
CA ASN A 170 7.11 5.80 -19.79
C ASN A 170 7.14 4.39 -20.37
N GLU A 171 8.26 3.69 -20.22
CA GLU A 171 8.38 2.31 -20.68
C GLU A 171 9.21 1.45 -19.75
N TYR A 172 8.95 0.15 -19.78
CA TYR A 172 9.77 -0.85 -19.13
C TYR A 172 9.72 -2.17 -19.90
N ALA A 173 10.74 -2.97 -19.69
CA ALA A 173 10.81 -4.34 -20.20
C ALA A 173 11.30 -5.30 -19.10
N LEU A 174 10.73 -6.50 -19.09
CA LEU A 174 11.11 -7.60 -18.22
C LEU A 174 11.43 -8.82 -19.08
N ARG A 175 12.41 -9.61 -18.65
CA ARG A 175 12.77 -10.86 -19.31
C ARG A 175 13.16 -11.89 -18.27
N GLY A 176 12.66 -13.11 -18.39
CA GLY A 176 12.95 -14.16 -17.43
C GLY A 176 13.07 -15.54 -18.05
N LEU A 177 13.97 -16.32 -17.49
CA LEU A 177 14.00 -17.77 -17.64
C LEU A 177 13.46 -18.39 -16.38
N PHE A 178 12.68 -19.46 -16.49
CA PHE A 178 12.11 -20.13 -15.34
C PHE A 178 12.12 -21.65 -15.49
N TYR A 179 12.18 -22.33 -14.38
CA TYR A 179 12.05 -23.78 -14.32
C TYR A 179 11.26 -24.22 -13.10
N ARG A 180 10.68 -25.43 -13.19
CA ARG A 180 10.05 -26.14 -12.07
C ARG A 180 10.24 -27.62 -12.26
N VAL A 181 10.59 -28.32 -11.20
CA VAL A 181 10.65 -29.78 -11.14
C VAL A 181 9.88 -30.22 -9.92
N ASN A 182 8.85 -31.01 -10.14
CA ASN A 182 8.07 -31.68 -9.10
C ASN A 182 8.43 -33.17 -9.12
N TYR A 183 8.61 -33.74 -7.95
CA TYR A 183 8.81 -35.16 -7.75
C TYR A 183 7.89 -35.67 -6.66
N SER A 184 7.18 -36.78 -6.91
CA SER A 184 6.48 -37.51 -5.86
C SER A 184 6.81 -38.99 -5.90
N TYR A 185 6.88 -39.57 -4.71
CA TYR A 185 7.07 -41.01 -4.51
C TYR A 185 5.89 -41.58 -3.72
N LYS A 186 5.16 -42.50 -4.33
CA LYS A 186 3.94 -43.13 -3.76
C LYS A 186 2.90 -42.12 -3.23
N ASP A 187 2.88 -40.89 -3.76
CA ASP A 187 2.09 -39.76 -3.24
C ASP A 187 2.26 -39.47 -1.75
N ARG A 188 3.35 -39.95 -1.15
CA ARG A 188 3.70 -39.75 0.26
C ARG A 188 4.78 -38.69 0.43
N TYR A 189 5.83 -38.77 -0.36
CA TYR A 189 6.96 -37.87 -0.34
C TYR A 189 6.91 -36.97 -1.57
N MET A 190 6.83 -35.69 -1.36
CA MET A 190 6.71 -34.70 -2.42
C MET A 190 7.86 -33.70 -2.29
N LEU A 191 8.54 -33.43 -3.40
CA LEU A 191 9.59 -32.43 -3.49
C LEU A 191 9.32 -31.51 -4.68
N GLU A 192 9.52 -30.23 -4.51
CA GLU A 192 9.50 -29.28 -5.61
C GLU A 192 10.76 -28.40 -5.55
N ALA A 193 11.35 -28.19 -6.71
CA ALA A 193 12.37 -27.18 -6.92
C ALA A 193 11.95 -26.30 -8.09
N ASN A 194 11.84 -25.00 -7.87
CA ASN A 194 11.56 -24.05 -8.91
C ASN A 194 12.46 -22.82 -8.78
N GLY A 195 12.54 -22.04 -9.85
CA GLY A 195 13.32 -20.81 -9.81
C GLY A 195 13.12 -19.99 -11.06
N ARG A 196 13.45 -18.70 -10.92
CA ARG A 196 13.43 -17.71 -12.00
C ARG A 196 14.75 -16.94 -12.03
N TYR A 197 15.20 -16.67 -13.24
CA TYR A 197 16.28 -15.74 -13.51
C TYR A 197 15.73 -14.57 -14.31
N ASP A 198 15.37 -13.50 -13.61
CA ASP A 198 14.63 -12.36 -14.15
C ASP A 198 15.52 -11.14 -14.30
N GLY A 199 15.34 -10.41 -15.39
CA GLY A 199 15.96 -9.13 -15.67
C GLY A 199 14.94 -8.03 -15.92
N THR A 200 15.25 -6.81 -15.46
CA THR A 200 14.40 -5.61 -15.63
C THR A 200 15.18 -4.45 -16.22
N SER A 201 14.52 -3.65 -17.08
CA SER A 201 15.10 -2.40 -17.59
C SER A 201 15.20 -1.29 -16.53
N ARG A 202 14.48 -1.43 -15.40
CA ARG A 202 14.47 -0.45 -14.29
C ARG A 202 15.79 -0.33 -13.54
N PHE A 203 16.70 -1.27 -13.73
CA PHE A 203 18.00 -1.27 -13.05
C PHE A 203 19.16 -1.03 -14.00
N PRO A 204 20.28 -0.48 -13.51
CA PRO A 204 21.49 -0.31 -14.29
C PRO A 204 21.97 -1.60 -14.90
N LYS A 205 22.61 -1.54 -16.07
CA LYS A 205 22.99 -2.69 -16.90
C LYS A 205 23.62 -3.86 -16.13
N ASN A 206 24.47 -3.56 -15.14
CA ASN A 206 25.20 -4.57 -14.38
C ASN A 206 24.37 -5.23 -13.25
N ASN A 207 23.21 -4.64 -12.87
CA ASN A 207 22.39 -5.07 -11.75
C ASN A 207 20.97 -5.52 -12.18
N ARG A 208 20.74 -5.66 -13.49
CA ARG A 208 19.42 -5.97 -14.06
C ARG A 208 18.89 -7.33 -13.68
N PHE A 209 19.77 -8.32 -13.57
CA PHE A 209 19.37 -9.71 -13.41
C PHE A 209 19.44 -10.18 -11.96
N GLY A 210 18.42 -10.93 -11.55
CA GLY A 210 18.35 -11.58 -10.24
C GLY A 210 17.93 -13.04 -10.37
N PHE A 211 18.48 -13.90 -9.52
CA PHE A 211 18.06 -15.30 -9.42
C PHE A 211 17.24 -15.52 -8.15
N PHE A 212 16.07 -16.17 -8.32
CA PHE A 212 15.05 -16.35 -7.29
C PHE A 212 14.65 -17.84 -7.20
N PRO A 213 15.38 -18.65 -6.46
CA PRO A 213 15.07 -20.06 -6.27
C PRO A 213 14.03 -20.27 -5.18
N SER A 214 13.29 -21.40 -5.27
CA SER A 214 12.36 -21.87 -4.25
C SER A 214 12.39 -23.40 -4.19
N PHE A 215 12.28 -23.95 -2.98
CA PHE A 215 12.23 -25.37 -2.69
C PHE A 215 11.09 -25.65 -1.72
N SER A 216 10.37 -26.75 -1.95
CA SER A 216 9.41 -27.24 -0.98
C SER A 216 9.47 -28.75 -0.84
N ALA A 217 9.11 -29.23 0.35
CA ALA A 217 8.99 -30.64 0.67
C ALA A 217 7.67 -30.90 1.39
N GLY A 218 7.05 -32.02 1.09
CA GLY A 218 5.84 -32.50 1.75
C GLY A 218 5.95 -33.98 2.09
N TRP A 219 5.50 -34.31 3.29
CA TRP A 219 5.41 -35.70 3.74
C TRP A 219 4.00 -36.01 4.23
N ARG A 220 3.30 -36.88 3.52
CA ARG A 220 1.97 -37.35 3.91
C ARG A 220 2.11 -38.53 4.86
N ILE A 221 2.24 -38.23 6.14
CA ILE A 221 2.48 -39.18 7.23
C ILE A 221 1.32 -40.15 7.37
N SER A 222 0.06 -39.69 7.17
CA SER A 222 -1.13 -40.54 7.24
C SER A 222 -1.13 -41.74 6.26
N GLU A 223 -0.34 -41.66 5.19
CA GLU A 223 -0.21 -42.75 4.22
C GLU A 223 0.88 -43.77 4.58
N GLU A 224 1.61 -43.54 5.66
CA GLU A 224 2.64 -44.47 6.11
C GLU A 224 2.04 -45.74 6.74
N PRO A 225 2.70 -46.91 6.59
CA PRO A 225 2.19 -48.17 7.13
C PRO A 225 1.98 -48.15 8.64
N PHE A 226 2.80 -47.43 9.39
CA PHE A 226 2.69 -47.32 10.84
C PHE A 226 1.49 -46.49 11.31
N MET A 227 0.86 -45.69 10.41
CA MET A 227 -0.31 -44.89 10.69
C MET A 227 -1.63 -45.61 10.36
N THR A 228 -1.60 -46.84 9.88
CA THR A 228 -2.80 -47.58 9.45
C THR A 228 -3.80 -47.74 10.58
N ALA A 229 -3.36 -47.93 11.82
CA ALA A 229 -4.23 -48.08 12.99
C ALA A 229 -4.96 -46.78 13.41
N THR A 230 -4.52 -45.60 12.91
CA THR A 230 -5.11 -44.31 13.27
C THR A 230 -6.05 -43.77 12.20
N ARG A 231 -6.21 -44.44 11.07
CA ARG A 231 -6.96 -43.94 9.89
C ARG A 231 -8.43 -43.66 10.17
N ASP A 232 -9.05 -44.39 11.06
CA ASP A 232 -10.48 -44.20 11.44
C ASP A 232 -10.69 -42.82 12.13
N VAL A 233 -9.65 -42.30 12.78
CA VAL A 233 -9.71 -41.01 13.47
C VAL A 233 -8.94 -39.94 12.69
N LEU A 234 -7.69 -40.22 12.33
CA LEU A 234 -6.79 -39.30 11.61
C LEU A 234 -6.77 -39.67 10.13
N SER A 235 -7.65 -39.07 9.34
CA SER A 235 -7.86 -39.37 7.92
C SER A 235 -6.80 -38.76 7.02
N ASN A 236 -6.19 -37.66 7.42
CA ASN A 236 -5.10 -37.00 6.69
C ASN A 236 -4.15 -36.33 7.69
N PHE A 237 -2.86 -36.52 7.47
CA PHE A 237 -1.83 -35.79 8.20
C PHE A 237 -0.61 -35.59 7.28
N LYS A 238 -0.34 -34.32 6.93
CA LYS A 238 0.73 -33.95 6.03
C LYS A 238 1.56 -32.83 6.64
N PHE A 239 2.85 -33.01 6.70
CA PHE A 239 3.81 -31.99 7.04
C PHE A 239 4.36 -31.33 5.78
N ARG A 240 4.52 -30.01 5.79
CA ARG A 240 5.07 -29.20 4.71
C ARG A 240 6.20 -28.31 5.22
N ALA A 241 7.21 -28.13 4.39
CA ALA A 241 8.26 -27.14 4.61
C ALA A 241 8.58 -26.47 3.27
N SER A 242 8.74 -25.18 3.26
CA SER A 242 9.19 -24.46 2.08
C SER A 242 10.17 -23.35 2.41
N TRP A 243 11.08 -23.10 1.49
CA TRP A 243 11.96 -21.96 1.48
C TRP A 243 12.05 -21.43 0.07
N GLY A 244 11.93 -20.11 -0.08
CA GLY A 244 12.03 -19.50 -1.40
C GLY A 244 12.37 -18.03 -1.34
N SER A 245 12.80 -17.51 -2.49
CA SER A 245 13.04 -16.09 -2.67
C SER A 245 12.22 -15.53 -3.83
N ILE A 246 11.76 -14.29 -3.67
CA ILE A 246 11.14 -13.47 -4.71
C ILE A 246 11.85 -12.12 -4.79
N GLY A 247 11.88 -11.54 -6.01
CA GLY A 247 12.42 -10.22 -6.25
C GLY A 247 11.32 -9.20 -6.47
N ASN A 248 11.45 -8.02 -5.84
CA ASN A 248 10.67 -6.85 -6.15
C ASN A 248 11.56 -5.85 -6.90
N GLN A 249 11.06 -5.34 -8.01
CA GLN A 249 11.74 -4.37 -8.89
C GLN A 249 11.06 -3.01 -8.92
N ILE A 250 9.90 -2.87 -8.26
CA ILE A 250 9.10 -1.65 -8.34
C ILE A 250 9.70 -0.62 -7.40
N ILE A 251 10.10 0.51 -7.98
CA ILE A 251 10.50 1.72 -7.27
C ILE A 251 9.37 2.72 -7.45
N LEU A 252 8.95 3.35 -6.36
CA LEU A 252 7.87 4.32 -6.40
C LEU A 252 8.41 5.75 -6.31
N LEU A 253 7.81 6.64 -7.09
CA LEU A 253 7.92 8.09 -6.93
C LEU A 253 7.13 8.56 -5.71
N ALA A 254 7.26 9.84 -5.36
CA ALA A 254 6.56 10.42 -4.21
C ALA A 254 5.03 10.41 -4.34
N ASP A 255 4.51 10.42 -5.56
CA ASP A 255 3.08 10.33 -5.89
C ASP A 255 2.54 8.89 -5.90
N GLY A 256 3.40 7.89 -5.62
CA GLY A 256 3.07 6.47 -5.64
C GLY A 256 3.10 5.81 -7.01
N SER A 257 3.44 6.52 -8.08
CA SER A 257 3.61 5.94 -9.41
C SER A 257 4.95 5.19 -9.54
N PRO A 258 5.06 4.16 -10.41
CA PRO A 258 6.32 3.49 -10.67
C PRO A 258 7.35 4.39 -11.34
N ASP A 259 8.56 4.42 -10.79
CA ASP A 259 9.75 5.01 -11.41
C ASP A 259 10.43 3.96 -12.29
N ASN A 260 10.43 4.16 -13.60
CA ASN A 260 11.05 3.23 -14.55
C ASN A 260 12.49 3.61 -14.89
N TYR A 261 12.97 4.79 -14.45
CA TYR A 261 14.30 5.32 -14.78
C TYR A 261 15.08 5.80 -13.54
N PRO A 262 15.02 5.11 -12.37
CA PRO A 262 15.53 5.61 -11.10
C PRO A 262 17.05 5.82 -11.05
N TYR A 263 17.77 5.35 -12.06
CA TYR A 263 19.23 5.46 -12.20
C TYR A 263 19.66 6.50 -13.23
N ILE A 264 18.70 7.19 -13.87
CA ILE A 264 18.97 8.25 -14.87
C ILE A 264 18.73 9.60 -14.18
N PRO A 265 19.76 10.45 -14.06
CA PRO A 265 19.56 11.79 -13.51
C PRO A 265 18.84 12.68 -14.53
N GLU A 266 17.68 13.18 -14.19
CA GLU A 266 16.90 14.06 -15.05
C GLU A 266 17.00 15.52 -14.58
N MET A 267 17.15 16.46 -15.50
CA MET A 267 17.14 17.88 -15.25
C MET A 267 15.87 18.50 -15.83
N ALA A 268 15.04 19.08 -14.95
CA ALA A 268 13.81 19.75 -15.40
C ALA A 268 14.12 21.17 -15.88
N PRO A 269 13.65 21.57 -17.08
CA PRO A 269 13.72 22.94 -17.52
C PRO A 269 12.75 23.83 -16.73
N GLY A 270 13.17 25.06 -16.44
CA GLY A 270 12.38 26.04 -15.73
C GLY A 270 12.79 27.47 -16.11
N LEU A 271 12.05 28.45 -15.62
CA LEU A 271 12.42 29.86 -15.75
C LEU A 271 13.04 30.32 -14.45
N THR A 272 14.09 31.14 -14.53
CA THR A 272 14.71 31.73 -13.34
C THR A 272 13.74 32.64 -12.59
N ASN A 273 14.00 32.86 -11.30
CA ASN A 273 13.25 33.83 -10.49
C ASN A 273 13.76 35.28 -10.63
N TRP A 274 14.83 35.48 -11.36
CA TRP A 274 15.40 36.79 -11.64
C TRP A 274 15.28 37.13 -13.12
N LEU A 275 15.36 38.41 -13.44
CA LEU A 275 15.30 38.95 -14.79
C LEU A 275 16.72 39.24 -15.32
N VAL A 276 16.94 38.90 -16.59
CA VAL A 276 18.10 39.32 -17.37
C VAL A 276 17.51 40.03 -18.60
N ASP A 277 17.87 41.31 -18.78
CA ASP A 277 17.33 42.17 -19.84
C ASP A 277 15.79 42.19 -19.89
N GLY A 278 15.16 42.20 -18.73
CA GLY A 278 13.68 42.22 -18.61
C GLY A 278 12.97 40.89 -18.87
N GLN A 279 13.72 39.81 -19.12
CA GLN A 279 13.16 38.47 -19.36
C GLN A 279 13.68 37.45 -18.32
N ARG A 280 12.88 36.41 -18.08
CA ARG A 280 13.26 35.28 -17.23
C ARG A 280 13.95 34.22 -18.10
N PRO A 281 15.28 34.07 -18.00
CA PRO A 281 15.99 33.06 -18.79
C PRO A 281 15.59 31.63 -18.38
N THR A 282 15.66 30.72 -19.35
CA THR A 282 15.50 29.29 -19.09
C THR A 282 16.69 28.77 -18.31
N THR A 283 16.41 27.96 -17.31
CA THR A 283 17.41 27.26 -16.50
C THR A 283 17.07 25.78 -16.43
N LEU A 284 18.04 24.97 -16.07
CA LEU A 284 17.86 23.55 -15.75
C LEU A 284 18.01 23.37 -14.24
N SER A 285 17.17 22.52 -13.66
CA SER A 285 17.32 22.15 -12.25
C SER A 285 18.62 21.38 -12.03
N THR A 286 19.17 21.46 -10.82
CA THR A 286 20.26 20.57 -10.41
C THR A 286 19.73 19.11 -10.48
N PRO A 287 20.47 18.21 -11.16
CA PRO A 287 20.02 16.82 -11.26
C PRO A 287 20.01 16.18 -9.87
N PRO A 288 19.01 15.32 -9.56
CA PRO A 288 19.02 14.56 -8.33
C PRO A 288 20.20 13.59 -8.29
N MET A 289 20.70 13.29 -7.10
CA MET A 289 21.64 12.20 -6.94
C MET A 289 20.95 10.87 -7.24
N VAL A 290 21.54 10.07 -8.12
CA VAL A 290 21.07 8.73 -8.45
C VAL A 290 22.13 7.70 -8.08
N SER A 291 21.69 6.50 -7.71
CA SER A 291 22.59 5.39 -7.39
C SER A 291 22.77 4.48 -8.59
N SER A 292 23.98 4.19 -8.99
CA SER A 292 24.30 3.14 -9.96
C SER A 292 24.22 1.73 -9.35
N ALA A 293 23.99 1.62 -8.05
CA ALA A 293 23.95 0.35 -7.31
C ALA A 293 22.53 -0.19 -7.10
N PHE A 294 21.51 0.41 -7.72
CA PHE A 294 20.15 -0.13 -7.65
C PHE A 294 20.08 -1.57 -8.12
N THR A 295 19.43 -2.40 -7.32
CA THR A 295 19.18 -3.80 -7.63
C THR A 295 17.89 -4.27 -6.97
N TRP A 296 17.54 -5.51 -7.21
CA TRP A 296 16.36 -6.17 -6.68
C TRP A 296 16.28 -6.13 -5.15
N GLU A 297 15.14 -5.71 -4.65
CA GLU A 297 14.74 -6.02 -3.29
C GLU A 297 14.41 -7.52 -3.24
N LYS A 298 14.97 -8.26 -2.29
CA LYS A 298 14.81 -9.71 -2.17
C LYS A 298 14.02 -10.06 -0.92
N VAL A 299 12.98 -10.86 -1.12
CA VAL A 299 12.16 -11.40 -0.03
C VAL A 299 12.43 -12.90 0.08
N TYR A 300 12.95 -13.32 1.21
CA TYR A 300 13.18 -14.72 1.55
C TYR A 300 12.09 -15.16 2.52
N THR A 301 11.38 -16.23 2.19
CA THR A 301 10.34 -16.80 3.06
C THR A 301 10.72 -18.21 3.44
N LEU A 302 10.69 -18.50 4.73
CA LEU A 302 10.74 -19.83 5.32
C LEU A 302 9.36 -20.11 5.91
N ASP A 303 8.81 -21.27 5.58
CA ASP A 303 7.46 -21.67 5.98
C ASP A 303 7.44 -23.13 6.41
N PHE A 304 6.71 -23.42 7.50
CA PHE A 304 6.40 -24.75 7.98
C PHE A 304 4.91 -24.89 8.17
N GLY A 305 4.31 -25.90 7.54
CA GLY A 305 2.89 -26.14 7.58
C GLY A 305 2.51 -27.56 7.96
N VAL A 306 1.36 -27.69 8.57
CA VAL A 306 0.72 -28.98 8.89
C VAL A 306 -0.72 -28.96 8.37
N ASP A 307 -1.04 -29.94 7.51
CA ASP A 307 -2.41 -30.20 7.08
C ASP A 307 -2.93 -31.42 7.85
N PHE A 308 -4.11 -31.33 8.41
CA PHE A 308 -4.72 -32.43 9.15
C PHE A 308 -6.20 -32.61 8.83
N GLY A 309 -6.67 -33.84 8.89
CA GLY A 309 -8.05 -34.21 8.71
C GLY A 309 -8.45 -35.33 9.68
N PHE A 310 -9.56 -35.16 10.38
CA PHE A 310 -10.09 -36.13 11.32
C PHE A 310 -11.50 -36.57 10.91
N PHE A 311 -11.88 -37.80 11.32
CA PHE A 311 -13.23 -38.34 11.16
C PHE A 311 -13.69 -38.31 9.70
N ASP A 312 -12.98 -38.97 8.81
CA ASP A 312 -13.22 -38.94 7.35
C ASP A 312 -13.24 -37.54 6.77
N ASN A 313 -12.30 -36.69 7.23
CA ASN A 313 -12.19 -35.28 6.86
C ASN A 313 -13.44 -34.42 7.18
N ARG A 314 -14.26 -34.80 8.17
CA ARG A 314 -15.30 -33.93 8.68
C ARG A 314 -14.69 -32.70 9.34
N LEU A 315 -13.66 -32.89 10.18
CA LEU A 315 -12.79 -31.82 10.65
C LEU A 315 -11.53 -31.83 9.79
N ASN A 316 -11.25 -30.74 9.11
CA ASN A 316 -9.95 -30.50 8.47
C ASN A 316 -9.43 -29.12 8.83
N GLY A 317 -8.11 -29.00 8.80
CA GLY A 317 -7.47 -27.75 9.10
C GLY A 317 -6.04 -27.70 8.60
N THR A 318 -5.53 -26.47 8.59
CA THR A 318 -4.13 -26.17 8.30
C THR A 318 -3.59 -25.24 9.37
N PHE A 319 -2.33 -25.46 9.71
CA PHE A 319 -1.57 -24.53 10.53
C PHE A 319 -0.26 -24.24 9.83
N ASP A 320 0.06 -22.96 9.62
CA ASP A 320 1.29 -22.50 9.02
C ASP A 320 2.01 -21.53 9.96
N TRP A 321 3.30 -21.67 10.05
CA TRP A 321 4.20 -20.71 10.67
C TRP A 321 5.22 -20.27 9.64
N TYR A 322 5.42 -18.95 9.52
CA TYR A 322 6.34 -18.41 8.54
C TYR A 322 7.22 -17.29 9.10
N ARG A 323 8.38 -17.16 8.49
CA ARG A 323 9.28 -16.04 8.63
C ARG A 323 9.64 -15.51 7.24
N ARG A 324 9.49 -14.21 7.07
CA ARG A 324 9.83 -13.49 5.84
C ARG A 324 10.89 -12.43 6.14
N ASP A 325 12.03 -12.53 5.48
CA ASP A 325 13.12 -11.56 5.54
C ASP A 325 13.16 -10.76 4.23
N THR A 326 12.76 -9.49 4.28
CA THR A 326 12.87 -8.56 3.14
C THR A 326 14.21 -7.84 3.25
N LYS A 327 15.05 -7.98 2.24
CA LYS A 327 16.40 -7.42 2.21
C LYS A 327 16.60 -6.47 1.05
N GLY A 328 17.37 -5.42 1.27
CA GLY A 328 17.69 -4.44 0.24
C GLY A 328 16.49 -3.60 -0.17
N MET A 329 15.58 -3.30 0.76
CA MET A 329 14.51 -2.34 0.54
C MET A 329 15.10 -0.98 0.24
N LEU A 330 14.48 -0.25 -0.68
CA LEU A 330 14.89 1.10 -1.01
C LEU A 330 14.54 2.05 0.13
N ALA A 331 15.54 2.74 0.62
CA ALA A 331 15.43 3.76 1.65
C ALA A 331 16.30 4.97 1.25
N PRO A 332 16.05 6.15 1.82
CA PRO A 332 16.97 7.28 1.71
C PRO A 332 18.39 6.83 2.08
N GLY A 333 19.39 7.34 1.36
CA GLY A 333 20.78 7.18 1.74
C GLY A 333 21.10 7.90 3.06
N MET A 334 22.38 7.98 3.43
CA MET A 334 22.81 8.82 4.57
C MET A 334 22.44 10.27 4.32
N ASP A 335 22.04 10.97 5.38
CA ASP A 335 21.83 12.41 5.29
C ASP A 335 23.13 13.11 4.86
N LEU A 336 22.98 13.94 3.84
CA LEU A 336 24.11 14.72 3.32
C LEU A 336 24.13 16.12 3.95
N PRO A 337 25.31 16.70 4.16
CA PRO A 337 25.39 18.10 4.57
C PRO A 337 24.63 19.01 3.59
N TRP A 338 23.92 20.01 4.11
CA TRP A 338 23.11 20.95 3.30
C TRP A 338 23.91 21.64 2.18
N VAL A 339 25.22 21.76 2.33
CA VAL A 339 26.12 22.35 1.32
C VAL A 339 26.12 21.55 0.00
N VAL A 340 25.74 20.29 0.02
CA VAL A 340 25.62 19.46 -1.20
C VAL A 340 24.46 19.92 -2.10
N GLY A 341 23.44 20.56 -1.54
CA GLY A 341 22.33 21.19 -2.27
C GLY A 341 21.36 20.22 -2.94
N VAL A 342 21.51 18.90 -2.76
CA VAL A 342 20.61 17.87 -3.27
C VAL A 342 20.37 16.79 -2.22
N ALA A 343 19.22 16.14 -2.29
CA ALA A 343 18.89 15.03 -1.41
C ALA A 343 19.75 13.79 -1.72
N ALA A 344 20.04 12.99 -0.71
CA ALA A 344 20.77 11.74 -0.86
C ALA A 344 20.01 10.77 -1.79
N ALA A 345 20.75 10.07 -2.65
CA ALA A 345 20.19 9.03 -3.50
C ALA A 345 19.54 7.93 -2.66
N LYS A 346 18.39 7.42 -3.12
CA LYS A 346 17.83 6.18 -2.58
C LYS A 346 18.82 5.03 -2.78
N GLN A 347 18.87 4.11 -1.85
CA GLN A 347 19.76 2.95 -1.86
C GLN A 347 19.03 1.70 -1.34
N ASN A 348 19.54 0.51 -1.65
CA ASN A 348 19.07 -0.75 -1.06
C ASN A 348 19.60 -0.87 0.40
N ALA A 349 19.13 -0.01 1.29
CA ALA A 349 19.71 0.24 2.61
C ALA A 349 18.87 -0.26 3.79
N ALA A 350 17.60 -0.64 3.58
CA ALA A 350 16.71 -1.09 4.65
C ALA A 350 16.41 -2.59 4.55
N ASN A 351 16.19 -3.22 5.72
CA ASN A 351 15.75 -4.60 5.83
C ASN A 351 14.60 -4.71 6.84
N LEU A 352 13.66 -5.61 6.53
CA LEU A 352 12.50 -5.89 7.36
C LEU A 352 12.41 -7.41 7.61
N LYS A 353 12.01 -7.81 8.80
CA LYS A 353 11.66 -9.18 9.15
C LYS A 353 10.19 -9.23 9.54
N THR A 354 9.42 -10.12 8.93
CA THR A 354 8.04 -10.40 9.29
C THR A 354 7.95 -11.86 9.72
N TYR A 355 7.30 -12.12 10.83
CA TYR A 355 6.97 -13.46 11.29
C TYR A 355 5.48 -13.52 11.63
N GLY A 356 4.89 -14.66 11.37
CA GLY A 356 3.47 -14.85 11.60
C GLY A 356 3.09 -16.33 11.62
N TRP A 357 1.83 -16.54 11.90
CA TRP A 357 1.21 -17.86 11.86
C TRP A 357 -0.25 -17.72 11.40
N GLU A 358 -0.76 -18.80 10.82
CA GLU A 358 -2.11 -18.89 10.29
C GLU A 358 -2.73 -20.23 10.71
N LEU A 359 -3.98 -20.21 11.15
CA LEU A 359 -4.77 -21.38 11.50
C LEU A 359 -6.08 -21.33 10.73
N GLU A 360 -6.40 -22.40 10.04
CA GLU A 360 -7.69 -22.62 9.42
C GLU A 360 -8.28 -23.92 9.92
N LEU A 361 -9.54 -23.91 10.32
CA LEU A 361 -10.32 -25.07 10.76
C LEU A 361 -11.64 -25.09 10.02
N ASN A 362 -11.99 -26.24 9.47
CA ASN A 362 -13.25 -26.44 8.78
C ASN A 362 -13.92 -27.72 9.29
N TRP A 363 -15.14 -27.57 9.78
CA TRP A 363 -15.99 -28.69 10.13
C TRP A 363 -17.14 -28.78 9.12
N ARG A 364 -17.42 -29.97 8.62
CA ARG A 364 -18.58 -30.26 7.79
C ARG A 364 -19.17 -31.60 8.17
N ASP A 365 -20.49 -31.64 8.29
CA ASP A 365 -21.19 -32.88 8.58
C ASP A 365 -22.63 -32.84 8.06
N ARG A 366 -23.28 -33.99 8.08
CA ARG A 366 -24.65 -34.16 7.63
C ARG A 366 -25.42 -35.02 8.61
N ILE A 367 -26.59 -34.53 9.01
CA ILE A 367 -27.55 -35.26 9.83
C ILE A 367 -28.84 -35.39 9.00
N LYS A 368 -29.06 -36.57 8.37
CA LYS A 368 -30.17 -36.83 7.41
C LYS A 368 -30.15 -35.77 6.28
N ASP A 369 -31.20 -34.94 6.18
CA ASP A 369 -31.35 -33.89 5.17
C ASP A 369 -30.69 -32.56 5.59
N PHE A 370 -30.16 -32.49 6.79
CA PHE A 370 -29.52 -31.28 7.34
C PHE A 370 -28.02 -31.34 7.12
N ASN A 371 -27.51 -30.49 6.23
CA ASN A 371 -26.07 -30.34 5.99
C ASN A 371 -25.59 -29.06 6.68
N TYR A 372 -24.49 -29.12 7.40
CA TYR A 372 -23.89 -27.93 8.02
C TYR A 372 -22.39 -27.93 7.88
N ARG A 373 -21.86 -26.71 7.80
CA ARG A 373 -20.42 -26.43 7.76
C ARG A 373 -20.10 -25.24 8.63
N ILE A 374 -18.97 -25.29 9.32
CA ILE A 374 -18.41 -24.17 10.09
C ILE A 374 -16.94 -24.10 9.74
N GLY A 375 -16.51 -22.94 9.24
CA GLY A 375 -15.11 -22.60 9.00
C GLY A 375 -14.67 -21.51 9.97
N PHE A 376 -13.47 -21.64 10.50
CA PHE A 376 -12.80 -20.66 11.34
C PHE A 376 -11.40 -20.42 10.82
N ASN A 377 -11.01 -19.17 10.66
CA ASN A 377 -9.63 -18.80 10.42
C ASN A 377 -9.15 -17.78 11.44
N LEU A 378 -7.89 -17.88 11.80
CA LEU A 378 -7.22 -16.97 12.72
C LEU A 378 -5.76 -16.83 12.26
N TYR A 379 -5.31 -15.58 12.07
CA TYR A 379 -3.93 -15.34 11.74
C TYR A 379 -3.39 -14.09 12.41
N ASP A 380 -2.09 -14.08 12.62
CA ASP A 380 -1.38 -12.95 13.20
C ASP A 380 0.00 -12.82 12.60
N SER A 381 0.44 -11.58 12.38
CA SER A 381 1.80 -11.29 11.92
C SER A 381 2.35 -10.01 12.53
N GLN A 382 3.67 -9.94 12.63
CA GLN A 382 4.38 -8.77 13.12
C GLN A 382 5.64 -8.53 12.31
N SER A 383 5.89 -7.27 11.96
CA SER A 383 7.07 -6.85 11.21
C SER A 383 8.00 -6.00 12.07
N GLU A 384 9.29 -6.26 11.97
CA GLU A 384 10.36 -5.57 12.70
C GLU A 384 11.44 -5.12 11.72
N ILE A 385 11.89 -3.88 11.85
CA ILE A 385 12.97 -3.31 11.05
C ILE A 385 14.30 -3.86 11.57
N THR A 386 15.03 -4.57 10.72
CA THR A 386 16.32 -5.17 11.10
C THR A 386 17.52 -4.35 10.66
N LYS A 387 17.32 -3.46 9.67
CA LYS A 387 18.31 -2.49 9.21
C LYS A 387 17.61 -1.24 8.69
N PHE A 388 18.07 -0.09 9.11
CA PHE A 388 17.68 1.23 8.60
C PHE A 388 18.79 2.23 8.90
N ASN A 389 18.92 3.28 8.08
CA ASN A 389 19.90 4.33 8.26
C ASN A 389 19.34 5.42 9.18
N ASN A 390 19.48 5.23 10.48
CA ASN A 390 19.10 6.15 11.54
C ASN A 390 20.07 5.93 12.71
N GLU A 391 21.26 6.49 12.59
CA GLU A 391 22.35 6.29 13.56
C GLU A 391 22.03 6.92 14.92
N THR A 392 21.25 7.97 14.93
CA THR A 392 20.82 8.68 16.14
C THR A 392 19.59 8.08 16.82
N ASN A 393 19.01 7.03 16.26
CA ASN A 393 17.80 6.38 16.76
C ASN A 393 16.60 7.32 16.98
N LEU A 394 16.44 8.36 16.10
CA LEU A 394 15.32 9.30 16.16
C LEU A 394 13.97 8.56 16.10
N LEU A 395 13.03 8.92 16.99
CA LEU A 395 11.70 8.32 17.08
C LEU A 395 10.79 8.68 15.89
N GLY A 396 10.99 9.86 15.28
CA GLY A 396 10.24 10.33 14.12
C GLY A 396 10.62 9.64 12.80
N THR A 397 11.63 8.78 12.80
CA THR A 397 12.15 8.05 11.64
C THR A 397 12.23 6.56 11.96
N TYR A 398 12.16 5.72 10.95
CA TYR A 398 12.36 4.29 11.12
C TYR A 398 13.73 3.98 11.74
N ARG A 399 13.79 2.99 12.61
CA ARG A 399 15.03 2.56 13.29
C ARG A 399 15.11 1.04 13.41
N LYS A 400 16.32 0.54 13.57
CA LYS A 400 16.56 -0.88 13.85
C LYS A 400 15.86 -1.30 15.15
N GLY A 401 15.19 -2.46 15.14
CA GLY A 401 14.44 -2.99 16.28
C GLY A 401 13.01 -2.48 16.41
N GLN A 402 12.63 -1.46 15.63
CA GLN A 402 11.27 -0.93 15.64
C GLN A 402 10.29 -1.93 15.04
N LYS A 403 9.17 -2.16 15.71
CA LYS A 403 8.02 -2.86 15.14
C LYS A 403 7.19 -1.88 14.31
N ILE A 404 6.79 -2.31 13.13
CA ILE A 404 5.95 -1.48 12.26
C ILE A 404 4.64 -1.16 12.99
N GLY A 405 4.24 0.11 12.91
CA GLY A 405 3.02 0.61 13.53
C GLY A 405 3.14 1.06 14.98
N GLU A 406 4.33 1.03 15.60
CA GLU A 406 4.55 1.59 16.95
C GLU A 406 4.03 3.02 17.05
N ILE A 407 3.27 3.30 18.11
CA ILE A 407 2.78 4.63 18.46
C ILE A 407 3.50 5.06 19.72
N TRP A 408 4.30 6.12 19.61
CA TRP A 408 4.96 6.75 20.75
C TRP A 408 4.14 7.93 21.25
N GLY A 409 4.04 8.07 22.57
CA GLY A 409 3.30 9.16 23.19
C GLY A 409 3.48 9.16 24.70
N TYR A 410 2.84 10.12 25.36
CA TYR A 410 2.83 10.24 26.79
C TYR A 410 1.75 9.33 27.41
N VAL A 411 2.06 8.71 28.54
CA VAL A 411 1.12 7.88 29.28
C VAL A 411 0.31 8.76 30.22
N THR A 412 -1.00 8.77 30.10
CA THR A 412 -1.89 9.48 31.03
C THR A 412 -1.76 8.87 32.42
N ASP A 413 -1.57 9.73 33.42
CA ASP A 413 -1.64 9.35 34.85
C ASP A 413 -3.05 9.58 35.37
N ARG A 414 -3.48 10.84 35.45
CA ARG A 414 -4.76 11.31 35.93
C ARG A 414 -5.09 12.71 35.37
N PHE A 415 -6.16 13.28 35.79
CA PHE A 415 -6.40 14.71 35.60
C PHE A 415 -5.74 15.54 36.73
N TYR A 416 -5.31 16.76 36.41
CA TYR A 416 -4.95 17.73 37.45
C TYR A 416 -6.18 17.99 38.31
N ARG A 417 -5.98 18.01 39.65
CA ARG A 417 -7.00 18.27 40.65
C ARG A 417 -6.80 19.64 41.28
N GLU A 418 -7.82 20.22 41.88
CA GLU A 418 -7.70 21.48 42.62
C GLU A 418 -6.62 21.41 43.70
N ASP A 419 -6.47 20.23 44.37
CA ASP A 419 -5.43 20.00 45.37
C ASP A 419 -4.00 20.02 44.85
N ASP A 420 -3.79 19.98 43.54
CA ASP A 420 -2.45 20.08 42.93
C ASP A 420 -1.96 21.53 42.83
N PHE A 421 -2.84 22.51 43.13
CA PHE A 421 -2.54 23.94 43.00
C PHE A 421 -2.46 24.60 44.38
N ASN A 422 -1.66 25.66 44.42
CA ASN A 422 -1.60 26.60 45.53
C ASN A 422 -2.80 27.58 45.49
N ALA A 423 -3.04 28.33 46.54
CA ALA A 423 -4.12 29.31 46.60
C ALA A 423 -4.01 30.43 45.57
N ASP A 424 -2.83 30.69 45.04
CA ASP A 424 -2.54 31.65 43.96
C ASP A 424 -2.70 31.06 42.53
N GLY A 425 -3.08 29.79 42.43
CA GLY A 425 -3.30 29.08 41.18
C GLY A 425 -2.02 28.57 40.50
N THR A 426 -0.87 28.61 41.18
CA THR A 426 0.36 27.95 40.74
C THR A 426 0.36 26.48 41.12
N LEU A 427 1.07 25.63 40.36
CA LEU A 427 1.23 24.22 40.72
C LEU A 427 2.07 24.07 41.98
N LYS A 428 1.72 23.09 42.81
CA LYS A 428 2.53 22.68 43.95
C LYS A 428 3.85 22.05 43.48
N GLU A 429 4.87 22.17 44.32
CA GLU A 429 6.15 21.54 44.11
C GLU A 429 6.02 20.02 43.89
N GLY A 430 6.73 19.48 42.91
CA GLY A 430 6.69 18.05 42.56
C GLY A 430 5.55 17.63 41.64
N ILE A 431 4.66 18.54 41.24
CA ILE A 431 3.63 18.24 40.23
C ILE A 431 4.18 18.62 38.85
N PRO A 432 4.40 17.64 37.94
CA PRO A 432 5.01 17.91 36.66
C PRO A 432 4.08 18.64 35.68
N ILE A 433 4.65 19.44 34.79
CA ILE A 433 3.96 20.18 33.73
C ILE A 433 4.58 19.83 32.37
N PRO A 434 3.79 19.69 31.28
CA PRO A 434 4.34 19.46 29.97
C PRO A 434 5.24 20.64 29.52
N LYS A 435 6.43 20.33 29.00
CA LYS A 435 7.40 21.30 28.52
C LYS A 435 6.78 22.19 27.43
N GLY A 436 6.95 23.50 27.60
CA GLY A 436 6.40 24.49 26.66
C GLY A 436 4.93 24.88 26.91
N VAL A 437 4.27 24.24 27.86
CA VAL A 437 2.93 24.64 28.33
C VAL A 437 3.12 25.65 29.46
N GLY A 438 2.64 26.88 29.25
CA GLY A 438 2.84 27.95 30.23
C GLY A 438 1.96 27.82 31.48
N LYS A 439 0.78 27.24 31.38
CA LYS A 439 -0.18 27.06 32.48
C LYS A 439 -1.08 25.87 32.20
N VAL A 440 -1.40 25.12 33.25
CA VAL A 440 -2.40 24.05 33.25
C VAL A 440 -3.48 24.37 34.31
N TYR A 441 -4.62 23.71 34.21
CA TYR A 441 -5.80 23.93 35.05
C TYR A 441 -6.32 22.60 35.60
N PRO A 442 -7.09 22.63 36.72
CA PRO A 442 -7.83 21.46 37.16
C PRO A 442 -8.70 20.92 36.02
N GLY A 443 -8.61 19.60 35.78
CA GLY A 443 -9.28 18.94 34.65
C GLY A 443 -8.43 18.73 33.39
N ASP A 444 -7.26 19.37 33.26
CA ASP A 444 -6.30 19.05 32.24
C ASP A 444 -5.65 17.66 32.51
N ILE A 445 -5.09 17.05 31.47
CA ILE A 445 -4.47 15.72 31.59
C ILE A 445 -3.07 15.87 32.18
N LEU A 446 -2.83 15.18 33.29
CA LEU A 446 -1.51 14.95 33.85
C LEU A 446 -0.93 13.67 33.27
N TYR A 447 0.26 13.75 32.70
CA TYR A 447 1.01 12.61 32.19
C TYR A 447 2.00 12.07 33.23
N LYS A 448 2.35 10.79 33.10
CA LYS A 448 3.38 10.16 33.92
C LYS A 448 4.74 10.72 33.58
N ASN A 449 5.46 11.13 34.60
CA ASN A 449 6.87 11.44 34.53
C ASN A 449 7.66 10.14 34.73
N PHE A 450 8.53 9.80 33.80
CA PHE A 450 9.32 8.56 33.77
C PHE A 450 10.82 8.79 33.91
N ASP A 451 11.27 10.02 33.73
CA ASP A 451 12.63 10.42 34.08
C ASP A 451 12.61 11.10 35.45
N ASP A 452 13.73 11.17 36.12
CA ASP A 452 13.81 11.66 37.51
C ASP A 452 13.87 13.19 37.61
N ASP A 453 13.41 13.94 36.60
CA ASP A 453 13.50 15.41 36.58
C ASP A 453 12.43 16.13 37.41
N ALA A 454 11.52 15.38 38.04
CA ALA A 454 10.49 15.74 39.00
C ALA A 454 9.47 16.84 38.62
N SER A 455 9.71 17.64 37.60
CA SER A 455 8.89 18.83 37.33
C SER A 455 8.41 19.01 35.87
N THR A 456 8.97 18.29 34.91
CA THR A 456 8.70 18.54 33.50
C THR A 456 8.40 17.26 32.73
N ILE A 457 7.28 17.24 32.00
CA ILE A 457 6.97 16.18 31.04
C ILE A 457 7.51 16.58 29.68
N TRP A 458 8.42 15.80 29.12
CA TRP A 458 9.06 16.14 27.84
C TRP A 458 9.49 14.92 27.02
N SER A 459 9.86 15.14 25.79
CA SER A 459 10.22 14.08 24.83
C SER A 459 11.72 13.70 24.87
N GLY A 460 12.47 14.10 25.86
CA GLY A 460 13.91 13.90 25.88
C GLY A 460 14.59 14.48 24.63
N LYS A 461 15.55 13.76 24.09
CA LYS A 461 16.16 14.09 22.79
C LYS A 461 15.31 13.62 21.59
N GLY A 462 14.16 12.96 21.84
CA GLY A 462 13.32 12.38 20.79
C GLY A 462 13.99 11.17 20.12
N THR A 463 14.87 10.48 20.83
CA THR A 463 15.56 9.26 20.38
C THR A 463 15.08 8.05 21.18
N ALA A 464 15.29 6.85 20.66
CA ALA A 464 14.93 5.63 21.38
C ALA A 464 15.78 5.42 22.65
N ASP A 465 16.99 5.98 22.69
CA ASP A 465 17.92 5.90 23.82
C ASP A 465 17.63 6.98 24.86
N ASP A 466 17.00 8.07 24.48
CA ASP A 466 16.57 9.16 25.34
C ASP A 466 15.18 9.67 24.89
N PRO A 467 14.11 8.91 25.19
CA PRO A 467 12.74 9.25 24.81
C PRO A 467 12.06 10.19 25.81
N GLY A 468 12.76 10.62 26.89
CA GLY A 468 12.16 11.33 28.00
C GLY A 468 10.99 10.55 28.59
N ASP A 469 9.82 11.19 28.69
CA ASP A 469 8.59 10.58 29.22
C ASP A 469 7.75 9.83 28.17
N GLN A 470 8.19 9.82 26.91
CA GLN A 470 7.48 9.07 25.87
C GLN A 470 7.69 7.56 26.03
N ARG A 471 6.64 6.82 25.81
CA ARG A 471 6.64 5.33 25.79
C ARG A 471 5.85 4.83 24.58
N ILE A 472 6.02 3.55 24.25
CA ILE A 472 5.15 2.89 23.27
C ILE A 472 3.79 2.71 23.90
N ILE A 473 2.81 3.51 23.47
CA ILE A 473 1.43 3.51 23.99
C ILE A 473 0.47 2.68 23.17
N GLY A 474 0.89 2.22 21.98
CA GLY A 474 0.07 1.41 21.11
C GLY A 474 0.79 0.91 19.86
N ASN A 475 0.06 0.16 19.04
CA ASN A 475 0.50 -0.25 17.72
C ASN A 475 -0.67 -0.21 16.74
N SER A 476 -0.53 0.51 15.63
CA SER A 476 -1.56 0.69 14.62
C SER A 476 -1.73 -0.51 13.69
N THR A 477 -0.80 -1.48 13.72
CA THR A 477 -0.91 -2.71 12.94
C THR A 477 -2.00 -3.60 13.52
N PRO A 478 -3.01 -3.99 12.73
CA PRO A 478 -4.04 -4.91 13.19
C PRO A 478 -3.44 -6.28 13.55
N ARG A 479 -3.90 -6.86 14.67
CA ARG A 479 -3.43 -8.15 15.19
C ARG A 479 -4.61 -9.10 15.41
N PHE A 480 -4.36 -10.40 15.30
CA PHE A 480 -5.35 -11.45 15.51
C PHE A 480 -6.58 -11.26 14.61
N HIS A 481 -6.35 -11.31 13.30
CA HIS A 481 -7.44 -11.32 12.34
C HIS A 481 -8.17 -12.66 12.41
N TYR A 482 -9.48 -12.62 12.51
CA TYR A 482 -10.30 -13.83 12.53
C TYR A 482 -11.50 -13.74 11.59
N GLY A 483 -11.93 -14.89 11.10
CA GLY A 483 -13.14 -15.05 10.32
C GLY A 483 -13.89 -16.31 10.71
N ILE A 484 -15.21 -16.24 10.67
CA ILE A 484 -16.11 -17.38 10.88
C ILE A 484 -17.05 -17.46 9.69
N ASN A 485 -17.09 -18.63 9.06
CA ASN A 485 -18.01 -18.96 7.98
C ASN A 485 -18.92 -20.07 8.48
N ALA A 486 -20.22 -19.84 8.53
CA ALA A 486 -21.20 -20.88 8.82
C ALA A 486 -22.16 -21.03 7.67
N GLY A 487 -22.49 -22.26 7.32
CA GLY A 487 -23.47 -22.57 6.30
C GLY A 487 -24.31 -23.76 6.70
N LEU A 488 -25.59 -23.70 6.43
CA LEU A 488 -26.51 -24.81 6.61
C LEU A 488 -27.46 -24.91 5.41
N SER A 489 -27.83 -26.12 5.09
CA SER A 489 -28.79 -26.44 4.02
C SER A 489 -29.75 -27.50 4.51
N TRP A 490 -31.07 -27.27 4.38
CA TRP A 490 -32.12 -28.17 4.81
C TRP A 490 -33.35 -28.00 3.95
N LYS A 491 -33.74 -29.09 3.26
CA LYS A 491 -34.98 -29.20 2.47
C LYS A 491 -35.27 -27.99 1.56
N GLY A 492 -34.26 -27.51 0.87
CA GLY A 492 -34.35 -26.35 -0.06
C GLY A 492 -34.16 -24.99 0.57
N PHE A 493 -33.88 -24.91 1.89
CA PHE A 493 -33.47 -23.70 2.56
C PHE A 493 -31.95 -23.69 2.74
N ASP A 494 -31.31 -22.59 2.37
CA ASP A 494 -29.90 -22.37 2.54
C ASP A 494 -29.66 -21.09 3.38
N LEU A 495 -28.81 -21.20 4.40
CA LEU A 495 -28.34 -20.06 5.19
C LEU A 495 -26.83 -20.03 5.17
N SER A 496 -26.27 -18.86 4.92
CA SER A 496 -24.85 -18.61 5.08
C SER A 496 -24.61 -17.36 5.93
N VAL A 497 -23.65 -17.47 6.85
CA VAL A 497 -23.23 -16.39 7.73
C VAL A 497 -21.73 -16.23 7.61
N PHE A 498 -21.27 -14.99 7.45
CA PHE A 498 -19.87 -14.65 7.46
C PHE A 498 -19.61 -13.54 8.48
N LEU A 499 -18.67 -13.80 9.41
CA LEU A 499 -18.22 -12.85 10.39
C LEU A 499 -16.71 -12.62 10.21
N ARG A 500 -16.28 -11.38 10.32
CA ARG A 500 -14.86 -11.01 10.26
C ARG A 500 -14.55 -10.00 11.36
N GLY A 501 -13.40 -10.14 11.98
CA GLY A 501 -12.96 -9.21 13.01
C GLY A 501 -11.45 -9.11 13.13
N VAL A 502 -11.03 -8.14 13.92
CA VAL A 502 -9.66 -7.88 14.33
C VAL A 502 -9.64 -7.85 15.85
N GLY A 503 -8.77 -8.66 16.46
CA GLY A 503 -8.73 -8.80 17.92
C GLY A 503 -8.10 -7.60 18.63
N LYS A 504 -7.09 -6.96 18.02
CA LYS A 504 -6.43 -5.79 18.58
C LYS A 504 -5.93 -4.86 17.48
N ARG A 505 -6.19 -3.56 17.65
CA ARG A 505 -5.60 -2.48 16.88
C ARG A 505 -5.71 -1.19 17.66
N ASP A 506 -4.63 -0.44 17.76
CA ASP A 506 -4.65 0.91 18.30
C ASP A 506 -4.79 1.91 17.14
N PHE A 507 -5.58 2.95 17.34
CA PHE A 507 -5.82 3.96 16.31
C PHE A 507 -5.54 5.35 16.87
N TRP A 508 -4.59 6.04 16.27
CA TRP A 508 -4.31 7.43 16.58
C TRP A 508 -5.25 8.33 15.78
N ARG A 509 -6.15 8.98 16.46
CA ARG A 509 -7.13 9.87 15.83
C ARG A 509 -6.50 11.22 15.51
N THR A 510 -6.51 11.57 14.22
CA THR A 510 -6.02 12.86 13.70
C THR A 510 -7.11 13.64 12.96
N ASP A 511 -8.34 13.12 12.95
CA ASP A 511 -9.46 13.72 12.25
C ASP A 511 -10.02 14.95 13.02
N GLN A 512 -10.72 15.83 12.29
CA GLN A 512 -11.33 17.02 12.85
C GLN A 512 -12.40 16.73 13.91
N ILE A 513 -12.98 15.53 13.88
CA ILE A 513 -13.96 15.09 14.88
C ILE A 513 -13.31 14.92 16.26
N ALA A 514 -12.05 14.49 16.27
CA ALA A 514 -11.28 14.34 17.52
C ALA A 514 -10.82 15.67 18.13
N TRP A 515 -10.81 16.75 17.33
CA TRP A 515 -10.33 18.08 17.72
C TRP A 515 -11.40 19.15 17.48
N PRO A 516 -12.51 19.15 18.24
CA PRO A 516 -13.67 20.03 17.98
C PRO A 516 -13.37 21.52 18.21
N THR A 517 -12.28 21.86 18.88
CA THR A 517 -11.90 23.23 19.25
C THR A 517 -10.84 23.85 18.35
N GLY A 518 -10.37 23.15 17.31
CA GLY A 518 -9.42 23.69 16.34
C GLY A 518 -10.07 24.74 15.42
N THR A 519 -9.25 25.55 14.74
CA THR A 519 -9.67 26.63 13.81
C THR A 519 -10.63 26.14 12.71
N TRP A 520 -10.68 24.85 12.44
CA TRP A 520 -11.54 24.15 11.49
C TRP A 520 -12.44 23.09 12.15
N GLY A 521 -12.43 23.03 13.50
CA GLY A 521 -13.22 22.07 14.25
C GLY A 521 -14.69 22.45 14.24
N SER A 522 -15.55 21.47 13.94
CA SER A 522 -16.99 21.57 14.09
C SER A 522 -17.37 21.02 15.45
N LEU A 523 -18.13 21.80 16.24
CA LEU A 523 -18.84 21.26 17.38
C LEU A 523 -20.00 20.41 16.85
N PHE A 524 -19.90 19.10 16.99
CA PHE A 524 -21.04 18.22 16.72
C PHE A 524 -21.99 18.30 17.92
N LYS A 525 -23.23 18.65 17.67
CA LYS A 525 -24.30 18.42 18.64
C LYS A 525 -24.55 16.91 18.71
N GLU A 526 -24.50 16.33 19.92
CA GLU A 526 -24.99 14.99 20.19
C GLU A 526 -26.48 14.85 19.84
#